data_478db8799f8e3b309867d689d07ed5f1
#
_entry.id   478db8799f8e3b309867d689d07ed5f1
#
_cell.length_a   1.000
_cell.length_b   1.000
_cell.length_c   1.000
_cell.angle_alpha   90.00
_cell.angle_beta   90.00
_cell.angle_gamma   90.00
#
_symmetry.space_group_name_H-M   'P 1'
#
loop_
_entity.id
_entity.type
_entity.pdbx_description
1 polymer ?
#
loop_
_entity_poly.entity_id
_entity_poly.type
_entity_poly.pdbx_seq_one_letter_code
_entity_poly.pdbx_strand_id
1 'polypeptide(L)'
;MKKSLFIPLFIIFFSAFCFSQENKNVTLNIRVFLQGPYSNYSMSDELDKENLIPLSQPYNVNPWGYNGNEQVTKIPKDIVDWILVELTNDTNRSKIISQKAAFLRVDGKVTSLDGKNSLTFENLKEKSCYIVIQHRNHLPVMSSHSVDLDNEVHYDFTSSNQNAFDNSLVDLGNSEYGMISGDSDCNGEINKQDFRVVASNLLKVGYENADLDMNGVVNILDYKIINGNLSKRTAVR
;
A
#
# COMPACT_ATOMS: atom_id res chain seq x y z
N MET A 1 45.91 -66.28 -27.10
CA MET A 1 45.35 -65.79 -25.79
C MET A 1 44.86 -64.42 -25.95
N LYS A 2 43.52 -64.17 -26.07
CA LYS A 2 42.92 -62.85 -26.16
C LYS A 2 42.60 -62.36 -24.74
N LYS A 3 43.24 -61.26 -24.32
CA LYS A 3 42.92 -60.61 -23.04
C LYS A 3 41.68 -59.74 -23.20
N SER A 4 40.58 -60.08 -22.55
CA SER A 4 39.38 -59.26 -22.48
C SER A 4 39.62 -58.17 -21.45
N LEU A 5 39.46 -56.90 -21.91
CA LEU A 5 39.54 -55.73 -21.05
C LEU A 5 38.12 -55.42 -20.54
N PHE A 6 37.91 -55.61 -19.23
CA PHE A 6 36.66 -55.27 -18.54
C PHE A 6 36.74 -53.78 -18.10
N ILE A 7 35.96 -52.91 -18.70
CA ILE A 7 35.82 -51.52 -18.26
C ILE A 7 34.60 -51.44 -17.33
N PRO A 8 34.74 -51.08 -16.06
CA PRO A 8 33.59 -50.92 -15.17
C PRO A 8 32.84 -49.62 -15.53
N LEU A 9 31.57 -49.72 -15.88
CA LEU A 9 30.67 -48.62 -16.08
C LEU A 9 30.29 -48.00 -14.71
N PHE A 10 30.85 -46.83 -14.41
CA PHE A 10 30.52 -46.10 -13.17
C PHE A 10 29.24 -45.28 -13.46
N ILE A 11 28.10 -45.75 -12.98
CA ILE A 11 26.83 -45.00 -13.05
C ILE A 11 26.80 -43.99 -11.91
N ILE A 12 27.03 -42.71 -12.22
CA ILE A 12 26.88 -41.60 -11.27
C ILE A 12 25.37 -41.28 -11.16
N PHE A 13 24.77 -41.67 -10.03
CA PHE A 13 23.43 -41.21 -9.69
C PHE A 13 23.49 -39.75 -9.28
N PHE A 14 23.06 -38.85 -10.16
CA PHE A 14 22.77 -37.47 -9.82
C PHE A 14 21.40 -37.42 -9.14
N SER A 15 21.37 -37.44 -7.80
CA SER A 15 20.15 -37.10 -7.07
C SER A 15 19.87 -35.62 -7.23
N ALA A 16 18.91 -35.29 -8.10
CA ALA A 16 18.35 -33.92 -8.16
C ALA A 16 17.63 -33.67 -6.83
N PHE A 17 18.24 -32.92 -5.94
CA PHE A 17 17.55 -32.35 -4.79
C PHE A 17 16.56 -31.30 -5.34
N CYS A 18 15.31 -31.71 -5.50
CA CYS A 18 14.21 -30.78 -5.75
C CYS A 18 13.95 -30.06 -4.42
N PHE A 19 14.48 -28.84 -4.27
CA PHE A 19 14.08 -27.97 -3.18
C PHE A 19 12.63 -27.55 -3.47
N SER A 20 11.69 -28.19 -2.80
CA SER A 20 10.32 -27.70 -2.72
C SER A 20 10.36 -26.40 -1.94
N GLN A 21 10.07 -25.28 -2.60
CA GLN A 21 9.91 -24.00 -1.95
C GLN A 21 8.59 -24.07 -1.16
N GLU A 22 8.68 -24.10 0.16
CA GLU A 22 7.49 -24.16 1.02
C GLU A 22 6.74 -22.83 0.97
N ASN A 23 5.42 -22.90 0.81
CA ASN A 23 4.54 -21.75 0.98
C ASN A 23 4.55 -21.30 2.43
N LYS A 24 4.61 -20.00 2.66
CA LYS A 24 4.61 -19.44 4.01
C LYS A 24 3.57 -18.34 4.16
N ASN A 25 3.12 -18.16 5.39
CA ASN A 25 2.29 -17.02 5.77
C ASN A 25 3.19 -15.97 6.41
N VAL A 26 3.00 -14.72 5.99
CA VAL A 26 3.82 -13.59 6.43
C VAL A 26 2.91 -12.51 7.00
N THR A 27 3.17 -12.10 8.23
CA THR A 27 2.47 -11.01 8.89
C THR A 27 3.24 -9.70 8.68
N LEU A 28 2.56 -8.67 8.17
CA LEU A 28 3.14 -7.36 7.93
C LEU A 28 2.68 -6.36 8.98
N ASN A 29 3.61 -5.83 9.73
CA ASN A 29 3.44 -4.71 10.65
C ASN A 29 3.89 -3.44 9.93
N ILE A 30 2.97 -2.77 9.25
CA ILE A 30 3.23 -1.57 8.46
C ILE A 30 2.70 -0.35 9.20
N ARG A 31 3.47 0.75 9.15
CA ARG A 31 3.02 2.07 9.58
C ARG A 31 3.17 3.06 8.43
N VAL A 32 2.10 3.81 8.14
CA VAL A 32 2.07 4.86 7.12
C VAL A 32 1.09 5.96 7.53
N PHE A 33 1.42 7.23 7.25
CA PHE A 33 0.49 8.35 7.39
C PHE A 33 0.02 8.86 6.03
N LEU A 34 -1.18 9.43 6.02
CA LEU A 34 -1.76 10.18 4.91
C LEU A 34 -1.67 11.67 5.24
N GLN A 35 -1.12 12.48 4.34
CA GLN A 35 -0.95 13.92 4.56
C GLN A 35 -2.27 14.64 4.83
N GLY A 36 -3.34 14.30 4.09
CA GLY A 36 -4.61 15.00 4.17
C GLY A 36 -5.22 15.04 5.58
N PRO A 37 -5.50 13.89 6.21
CA PRO A 37 -6.11 13.83 7.54
C PRO A 37 -5.10 13.98 8.69
N TYR A 38 -3.79 14.13 8.41
CA TYR A 38 -2.75 14.16 9.45
C TYR A 38 -2.80 15.44 10.29
N SER A 39 -2.75 15.28 11.61
CA SER A 39 -2.59 16.37 12.57
C SER A 39 -2.00 15.84 13.89
N ASN A 40 -0.97 16.50 14.40
CA ASN A 40 -0.43 16.25 15.74
C ASN A 40 -0.15 14.77 16.07
N TYR A 41 0.71 14.12 15.27
CA TYR A 41 1.13 12.71 15.44
C TYR A 41 0.03 11.65 15.22
N SER A 42 -1.11 12.04 14.66
CA SER A 42 -2.24 11.17 14.40
C SER A 42 -2.97 11.60 13.14
N MET A 43 -3.90 10.77 12.67
CA MET A 43 -4.80 11.13 11.59
C MET A 43 -6.24 11.25 12.10
N SER A 44 -7.04 12.10 11.45
CA SER A 44 -8.48 12.21 11.72
C SER A 44 -9.22 10.95 11.26
N ASP A 45 -10.23 10.55 12.04
CA ASP A 45 -11.20 9.49 11.73
C ASP A 45 -12.60 10.08 11.43
N GLU A 46 -12.65 11.29 10.85
CA GLU A 46 -13.95 11.96 10.60
C GLU A 46 -14.84 11.18 9.64
N LEU A 47 -14.28 10.53 8.63
CA LEU A 47 -15.06 9.68 7.73
C LEU A 47 -15.74 8.51 8.47
N ASP A 48 -15.09 7.90 9.45
CA ASP A 48 -15.71 6.85 10.30
C ASP A 48 -16.80 7.43 11.20
N LYS A 49 -16.53 8.57 11.85
CA LYS A 49 -17.49 9.25 12.73
C LYS A 49 -18.78 9.64 12.02
N GLU A 50 -18.66 10.07 10.77
CA GLU A 50 -19.79 10.45 9.92
C GLU A 50 -20.40 9.24 9.17
N ASN A 51 -19.88 8.01 9.39
CA ASN A 51 -20.31 6.76 8.74
C ASN A 51 -20.21 6.84 7.21
N LEU A 52 -19.17 7.51 6.67
CA LEU A 52 -18.96 7.70 5.24
C LEU A 52 -18.08 6.62 4.63
N ILE A 53 -17.25 5.91 5.42
CA ILE A 53 -16.38 4.84 4.90
C ILE A 53 -17.24 3.69 4.38
N PRO A 54 -17.06 3.26 3.11
CA PRO A 54 -17.82 2.15 2.55
C PRO A 54 -17.52 0.84 3.29
N LEU A 55 -18.54 -0.02 3.43
CA LEU A 55 -18.41 -1.33 4.07
C LEU A 55 -17.64 -2.36 3.22
N SER A 56 -17.48 -2.08 1.92
CA SER A 56 -16.68 -2.88 1.00
C SER A 56 -15.49 -2.08 0.50
N GLN A 57 -14.36 -2.75 0.27
CA GLN A 57 -13.15 -2.11 -0.25
C GLN A 57 -13.41 -1.40 -1.60
N PRO A 58 -12.80 -0.22 -1.87
CA PRO A 58 -13.11 0.59 -3.05
C PRO A 58 -12.20 0.33 -4.26
N TYR A 59 -11.27 -0.63 -4.21
CA TYR A 59 -10.19 -0.79 -5.18
C TYR A 59 -10.49 -1.72 -6.36
N ASN A 60 -11.74 -2.14 -6.55
CA ASN A 60 -12.17 -2.99 -7.67
C ASN A 60 -12.38 -2.23 -8.99
N VAL A 61 -12.10 -0.93 -9.01
CA VAL A 61 -12.21 -0.05 -10.17
C VAL A 61 -10.82 0.41 -10.65
N ASN A 62 -10.76 1.00 -11.86
CA ASN A 62 -9.52 1.62 -12.33
C ASN A 62 -9.07 2.76 -11.39
N PRO A 63 -7.75 2.94 -11.17
CA PRO A 63 -6.63 2.24 -11.83
C PRO A 63 -6.22 0.93 -11.17
N TRP A 64 -6.76 0.56 -10.01
CA TRP A 64 -6.30 -0.59 -9.23
C TRP A 64 -6.73 -1.94 -9.82
N GLY A 65 -7.99 -2.08 -10.25
CA GLY A 65 -8.53 -3.33 -10.79
C GLY A 65 -8.40 -4.51 -9.84
N TYR A 66 -8.40 -4.25 -8.53
CA TYR A 66 -8.23 -5.26 -7.50
C TYR A 66 -9.46 -6.16 -7.40
N ASN A 67 -9.26 -7.48 -7.45
CA ASN A 67 -10.35 -8.45 -7.48
C ASN A 67 -10.71 -9.03 -6.10
N GLY A 68 -10.19 -8.46 -5.01
CA GLY A 68 -10.56 -8.87 -3.64
C GLY A 68 -12.01 -8.50 -3.31
N ASN A 69 -12.56 -9.21 -2.35
CA ASN A 69 -13.95 -9.05 -1.90
C ASN A 69 -14.03 -8.69 -0.41
N GLU A 70 -13.02 -8.02 0.11
CA GLU A 70 -12.97 -7.57 1.50
C GLU A 70 -14.14 -6.65 1.80
N GLN A 71 -14.89 -7.05 2.81
CA GLN A 71 -16.05 -6.31 3.31
C GLN A 71 -16.26 -6.55 4.80
N VAL A 72 -16.89 -5.61 5.44
CA VAL A 72 -17.26 -5.69 6.86
C VAL A 72 -18.73 -5.36 7.04
N THR A 73 -19.33 -5.78 8.15
CA THR A 73 -20.70 -5.39 8.52
C THR A 73 -20.73 -4.06 9.27
N LYS A 74 -19.57 -3.63 9.76
CA LYS A 74 -19.37 -2.36 10.46
C LYS A 74 -17.89 -2.00 10.40
N ILE A 75 -17.58 -0.70 10.19
CA ILE A 75 -16.21 -0.19 10.30
C ILE A 75 -15.76 -0.29 11.77
N PRO A 76 -14.57 -0.87 12.05
CA PRO A 76 -13.98 -0.83 13.39
C PRO A 76 -13.67 0.59 13.81
N LYS A 77 -13.53 0.84 15.12
CA LYS A 77 -13.19 2.17 15.65
C LYS A 77 -11.76 2.58 15.26
N ASP A 78 -11.56 3.89 15.22
CA ASP A 78 -10.25 4.51 14.95
C ASP A 78 -9.71 4.21 13.53
N ILE A 79 -10.59 3.96 12.57
CA ILE A 79 -10.23 3.77 11.16
C ILE A 79 -10.29 5.11 10.43
N VAL A 80 -9.23 5.43 9.71
CA VAL A 80 -9.13 6.61 8.84
C VAL A 80 -9.76 6.31 7.47
N ASP A 81 -9.33 5.19 6.85
CA ASP A 81 -9.82 4.76 5.53
C ASP A 81 -9.38 3.34 5.18
N TRP A 82 -9.84 2.86 4.04
CA TRP A 82 -9.26 1.73 3.34
C TRP A 82 -7.92 2.07 2.71
N ILE A 83 -7.02 1.10 2.64
CA ILE A 83 -5.80 1.14 1.82
C ILE A 83 -5.62 -0.18 1.09
N LEU A 84 -4.93 -0.15 -0.05
CA LEU A 84 -4.52 -1.36 -0.75
C LEU A 84 -3.03 -1.59 -0.52
N VAL A 85 -2.69 -2.73 0.06
CA VAL A 85 -1.31 -3.19 0.26
C VAL A 85 -0.97 -4.18 -0.84
N GLU A 86 0.13 -3.91 -1.54
CA GLU A 86 0.61 -4.74 -2.63
C GLU A 86 2.04 -5.20 -2.34
N LEU A 87 2.33 -6.45 -2.65
CA LEU A 87 3.67 -7.01 -2.66
C LEU A 87 4.11 -7.20 -4.11
N THR A 88 5.29 -6.69 -4.46
CA THR A 88 5.84 -6.78 -5.82
C THR A 88 7.30 -7.23 -5.81
N ASN A 89 7.74 -7.85 -6.90
CA ASN A 89 9.08 -8.42 -7.01
C ASN A 89 10.16 -7.39 -7.33
N ASP A 90 9.79 -6.25 -7.91
CA ASP A 90 10.72 -5.21 -8.34
C ASP A 90 10.12 -3.80 -8.29
N THR A 91 10.96 -2.79 -8.50
CA THR A 91 10.59 -1.38 -8.46
C THR A 91 9.72 -0.92 -9.63
N ASN A 92 9.62 -1.71 -10.70
CA ASN A 92 8.75 -1.43 -11.85
C ASN A 92 7.38 -2.09 -11.73
N ARG A 93 7.10 -2.81 -10.62
CA ARG A 93 5.88 -3.58 -10.40
C ARG A 93 5.57 -4.55 -11.56
N SER A 94 6.61 -5.09 -12.19
CA SER A 94 6.45 -5.96 -13.36
C SER A 94 5.68 -7.25 -13.04
N LYS A 95 5.71 -7.66 -11.77
CA LYS A 95 4.94 -8.78 -11.26
C LYS A 95 4.43 -8.47 -9.86
N ILE A 96 3.12 -8.34 -9.73
CA ILE A 96 2.43 -8.30 -8.45
C ILE A 96 2.42 -9.73 -7.88
N ILE A 97 2.95 -9.88 -6.68
CA ILE A 97 3.01 -11.16 -5.95
C ILE A 97 1.67 -11.42 -5.27
N SER A 98 1.17 -10.42 -4.55
CA SER A 98 -0.09 -10.48 -3.83
C SER A 98 -0.60 -9.07 -3.50
N GLN A 99 -1.91 -8.95 -3.33
CA GLN A 99 -2.57 -7.70 -2.91
C GLN A 99 -3.61 -8.01 -1.86
N LYS A 100 -3.82 -7.09 -0.91
CA LYS A 100 -4.94 -7.13 0.05
C LYS A 100 -5.41 -5.71 0.38
N ALA A 101 -6.72 -5.51 0.37
CA ALA A 101 -7.31 -4.33 0.98
C ALA A 101 -7.30 -4.48 2.51
N ALA A 102 -7.03 -3.37 3.19
CA ALA A 102 -6.80 -3.32 4.63
C ALA A 102 -7.33 -2.01 5.19
N PHE A 103 -7.41 -1.91 6.51
CA PHE A 103 -7.74 -0.67 7.18
C PHE A 103 -6.48 0.08 7.63
N LEU A 104 -6.53 1.40 7.51
CA LEU A 104 -5.55 2.32 8.07
C LEU A 104 -6.13 2.96 9.32
N ARG A 105 -5.40 2.88 10.42
CA ARG A 105 -5.79 3.45 11.71
C ARG A 105 -5.23 4.85 11.91
N VAL A 106 -5.85 5.58 12.84
CA VAL A 106 -5.43 6.94 13.25
C VAL A 106 -3.96 7.03 13.68
N ASP A 107 -3.38 5.95 14.22
CA ASP A 107 -1.98 5.85 14.64
C ASP A 107 -1.01 5.45 13.49
N GLY A 108 -1.53 5.36 12.28
CA GLY A 108 -0.77 4.97 11.07
C GLY A 108 -0.61 3.47 10.88
N LYS A 109 -1.07 2.63 11.78
CA LYS A 109 -0.98 1.18 11.62
C LYS A 109 -1.91 0.66 10.53
N VAL A 110 -1.38 -0.20 9.69
CA VAL A 110 -2.16 -1.00 8.75
C VAL A 110 -2.65 -2.26 9.44
N THR A 111 -3.95 -2.51 9.38
CA THR A 111 -4.57 -3.63 10.07
C THR A 111 -5.43 -4.48 9.15
N SER A 112 -5.69 -5.70 9.54
CA SER A 112 -6.71 -6.55 8.94
C SER A 112 -8.11 -5.94 9.14
N LEU A 113 -9.15 -6.61 8.62
CA LEU A 113 -10.53 -6.13 8.67
C LEU A 113 -11.13 -6.02 10.09
N ASP A 114 -10.46 -6.56 11.08
CA ASP A 114 -10.86 -6.42 12.49
C ASP A 114 -10.42 -5.09 13.13
N GLY A 115 -9.61 -4.29 12.41
CA GLY A 115 -9.08 -3.01 12.88
C GLY A 115 -8.07 -3.13 14.03
N LYS A 116 -7.48 -4.30 14.27
CA LYS A 116 -6.59 -4.57 15.41
C LYS A 116 -5.34 -5.35 15.04
N ASN A 117 -5.53 -6.50 14.39
CA ASN A 117 -4.44 -7.40 14.03
C ASN A 117 -3.73 -6.91 12.78
N SER A 118 -2.44 -7.18 12.71
CA SER A 118 -1.63 -6.90 11.53
C SER A 118 -2.09 -7.69 10.31
N LEU A 119 -1.75 -7.21 9.13
CA LEU A 119 -2.15 -7.82 7.88
C LEU A 119 -1.31 -9.07 7.58
N THR A 120 -1.96 -10.18 7.30
CA THR A 120 -1.26 -11.44 6.94
C THR A 120 -1.49 -11.79 5.48
N PHE A 121 -0.39 -12.06 4.77
CA PHE A 121 -0.38 -12.65 3.44
C PHE A 121 -0.09 -14.14 3.52
N GLU A 122 -0.88 -14.92 2.81
CA GLU A 122 -0.83 -16.38 2.88
C GLU A 122 -0.20 -16.97 1.62
N ASN A 123 0.40 -18.17 1.78
CA ASN A 123 0.90 -18.97 0.66
C ASN A 123 1.97 -18.28 -0.21
N LEU A 124 2.76 -17.38 0.36
CA LEU A 124 3.85 -16.72 -0.35
C LEU A 124 4.99 -17.70 -0.61
N LYS A 125 5.58 -17.60 -1.81
CA LYS A 125 6.75 -18.39 -2.24
C LYS A 125 8.03 -17.57 -2.30
N GLU A 126 7.88 -16.28 -2.44
CA GLU A 126 8.98 -15.34 -2.57
C GLU A 126 9.77 -15.24 -1.26
N LYS A 127 11.08 -14.99 -1.37
CA LYS A 127 11.96 -14.77 -0.21
C LYS A 127 11.95 -13.33 0.24
N SER A 128 11.76 -12.41 -0.71
CA SER A 128 11.72 -10.98 -0.46
C SER A 128 10.79 -10.28 -1.45
N CYS A 129 10.33 -9.08 -1.10
CA CYS A 129 9.49 -8.26 -1.97
C CYS A 129 9.65 -6.78 -1.63
N TYR A 130 9.14 -5.92 -2.51
CA TYR A 130 8.82 -4.52 -2.19
C TYR A 130 7.38 -4.43 -1.69
N ILE A 131 7.15 -3.54 -0.73
CA ILE A 131 5.82 -3.24 -0.18
C ILE A 131 5.34 -1.94 -0.83
N VAL A 132 4.18 -1.97 -1.47
CA VAL A 132 3.52 -0.80 -2.04
C VAL A 132 2.24 -0.51 -1.27
N ILE A 133 2.02 0.76 -0.94
CA ILE A 133 0.79 1.25 -0.33
C ILE A 133 0.10 2.16 -1.33
N GLN A 134 -1.15 1.87 -1.62
CA GLN A 134 -2.00 2.66 -2.50
C GLN A 134 -3.21 3.18 -1.74
N HIS A 135 -3.62 4.40 -2.07
CA HIS A 135 -4.78 5.07 -1.50
C HIS A 135 -5.56 5.83 -2.58
N ARG A 136 -6.85 6.07 -2.36
CA ARG A 136 -7.77 6.65 -3.35
C ARG A 136 -7.48 8.09 -3.78
N ASN A 137 -6.71 8.87 -3.02
CA ASN A 137 -6.41 10.27 -3.32
C ASN A 137 -5.02 10.75 -2.85
N HIS A 138 -4.14 9.80 -2.54
CA HIS A 138 -2.74 10.06 -2.21
C HIS A 138 -1.84 9.35 -3.22
N LEU A 139 -0.70 9.97 -3.55
CA LEU A 139 0.31 9.33 -4.38
C LEU A 139 0.77 8.03 -3.74
N PRO A 140 0.79 6.90 -4.48
CA PRO A 140 1.28 5.63 -3.95
C PRO A 140 2.75 5.73 -3.54
N VAL A 141 3.11 4.97 -2.50
CA VAL A 141 4.49 4.84 -2.03
C VAL A 141 4.93 3.38 -2.04
N MET A 142 6.23 3.16 -2.17
CA MET A 142 6.86 1.85 -2.14
C MET A 142 8.03 1.84 -1.16
N SER A 143 8.31 0.71 -0.54
CA SER A 143 9.48 0.54 0.32
C SER A 143 10.77 0.85 -0.44
N SER A 144 11.72 1.54 0.21
CA SER A 144 12.98 1.97 -0.42
C SER A 144 13.86 0.81 -0.87
N HIS A 145 13.68 -0.35 -0.27
CA HIS A 145 14.39 -1.58 -0.57
C HIS A 145 13.47 -2.79 -0.46
N SER A 146 13.89 -3.88 -1.05
CA SER A 146 13.23 -5.17 -0.90
C SER A 146 13.36 -5.65 0.55
N VAL A 147 12.26 -6.10 1.15
CA VAL A 147 12.23 -6.65 2.50
C VAL A 147 12.20 -8.16 2.45
N ASP A 148 12.96 -8.80 3.34
CA ASP A 148 12.93 -10.26 3.47
C ASP A 148 11.59 -10.68 4.08
N LEU A 149 10.93 -11.64 3.43
CA LEU A 149 9.65 -12.16 3.86
C LEU A 149 9.87 -13.27 4.89
N ASP A 150 10.24 -12.89 6.11
CA ASP A 150 10.22 -13.80 7.26
C ASP A 150 8.78 -13.98 7.76
N ASN A 151 8.56 -14.69 8.85
CA ASN A 151 7.21 -14.91 9.40
C ASN A 151 6.54 -13.60 9.82
N GLU A 152 7.34 -12.61 10.22
CA GLU A 152 6.89 -11.29 10.63
C GLU A 152 7.83 -10.22 10.05
N VAL A 153 7.25 -9.22 9.38
CA VAL A 153 7.95 -8.10 8.75
C VAL A 153 7.47 -6.80 9.38
N HIS A 154 8.41 -5.93 9.75
CA HIS A 154 8.13 -4.58 10.24
C HIS A 154 8.62 -3.56 9.22
N TYR A 155 7.73 -2.66 8.78
CA TYR A 155 8.08 -1.58 7.88
C TYR A 155 7.40 -0.27 8.26
N ASP A 156 8.19 0.76 8.55
CA ASP A 156 7.70 2.07 8.99
C ASP A 156 8.02 3.15 7.95
N PHE A 157 6.99 3.60 7.22
CA PHE A 157 7.11 4.72 6.29
C PHE A 157 7.12 6.08 6.98
N THR A 158 6.76 6.16 8.27
CA THR A 158 6.51 7.44 8.94
C THR A 158 7.77 8.07 9.53
N SER A 159 8.84 7.31 9.76
CA SER A 159 10.00 7.72 10.52
C SER A 159 11.11 8.39 9.70
N SER A 160 11.11 8.21 8.38
CA SER A 160 12.06 8.83 7.46
C SER A 160 11.57 8.84 6.02
N ASN A 161 11.83 9.92 5.28
CA ASN A 161 11.59 9.96 3.84
C ASN A 161 12.42 8.90 3.08
N GLN A 162 13.59 8.54 3.61
CA GLN A 162 14.46 7.50 3.03
C GLN A 162 13.87 6.09 3.10
N ASN A 163 12.81 5.88 3.86
CA ASN A 163 12.10 4.61 3.90
C ASN A 163 11.18 4.41 2.69
N ALA A 164 10.92 5.46 1.92
CA ALA A 164 10.20 5.34 0.65
C ALA A 164 11.15 5.37 -0.55
N PHE A 165 10.84 4.57 -1.56
CA PHE A 165 11.52 4.57 -2.83
C PHE A 165 11.51 5.98 -3.44
N ASP A 166 12.66 6.44 -3.93
CA ASP A 166 12.88 7.78 -4.48
C ASP A 166 12.51 8.93 -3.52
N ASN A 167 12.56 8.69 -2.20
CA ASN A 167 12.21 9.67 -1.17
C ASN A 167 10.84 10.33 -1.41
N SER A 168 9.83 9.55 -1.76
CA SER A 168 8.53 9.99 -2.27
C SER A 168 7.50 10.33 -1.18
N LEU A 169 7.90 10.51 0.06
CA LEU A 169 7.03 10.98 1.15
C LEU A 169 7.13 12.50 1.33
N VAL A 170 6.14 13.08 1.99
CA VAL A 170 6.15 14.48 2.42
C VAL A 170 6.48 14.57 3.92
N ASP A 171 7.23 15.61 4.30
CA ASP A 171 7.47 15.98 5.69
C ASP A 171 6.16 16.55 6.28
N LEU A 172 5.65 15.90 7.32
CA LEU A 172 4.44 16.29 8.05
C LEU A 172 4.75 17.16 9.27
N GLY A 173 6.03 17.46 9.49
CA GLY A 173 6.54 18.07 10.71
C GLY A 173 6.86 17.05 11.80
N ASN A 174 7.52 17.51 12.87
CA ASN A 174 7.88 16.69 14.03
C ASN A 174 8.68 15.41 13.72
N SER A 175 9.44 15.41 12.61
CA SER A 175 10.19 14.25 12.10
C SER A 175 9.29 13.08 11.68
N GLU A 176 8.05 13.35 11.28
CA GLU A 176 7.16 12.37 10.70
C GLU A 176 6.89 12.65 9.21
N TYR A 177 6.66 11.58 8.47
CA TYR A 177 6.49 11.57 7.02
C TYR A 177 5.22 10.84 6.63
N GLY A 178 4.63 11.20 5.47
CA GLY A 178 3.41 10.57 4.98
C GLY A 178 3.28 10.56 3.46
N MET A 179 2.27 9.85 2.98
CA MET A 179 1.89 9.84 1.59
C MET A 179 1.36 11.22 1.18
N ILE A 180 1.74 11.68 -0.01
CA ILE A 180 1.39 13.00 -0.53
C ILE A 180 -0.07 13.00 -0.99
N SER A 181 -0.89 13.91 -0.43
CA SER A 181 -2.29 14.08 -0.80
C SER A 181 -2.46 14.93 -2.06
N GLY A 182 -3.49 14.65 -2.87
CA GLY A 182 -3.85 15.48 -4.02
C GLY A 182 -4.07 14.76 -5.34
N ASP A 183 -3.75 13.49 -5.45
CA ASP A 183 -3.98 12.66 -6.64
C ASP A 183 -5.43 12.18 -6.69
N SER A 184 -6.35 13.11 -6.96
CA SER A 184 -7.79 12.85 -6.89
C SER A 184 -8.36 12.08 -8.09
N ASP A 185 -7.62 12.03 -9.21
CA ASP A 185 -7.96 11.20 -10.38
C ASP A 185 -7.17 9.88 -10.43
N CYS A 186 -6.30 9.64 -9.44
CA CYS A 186 -5.53 8.42 -9.23
C CYS A 186 -4.60 8.08 -10.41
N ASN A 187 -4.07 9.11 -11.10
CA ASN A 187 -3.18 8.92 -12.25
C ASN A 187 -1.68 8.91 -11.88
N GLY A 188 -1.34 9.15 -10.61
CA GLY A 188 0.01 9.16 -10.07
C GLY A 188 0.75 10.48 -10.25
N GLU A 189 0.07 11.58 -10.61
CA GLU A 189 0.63 12.91 -10.77
C GLU A 189 -0.34 13.99 -10.28
N ILE A 190 0.09 14.83 -9.37
CA ILE A 190 -0.73 15.97 -8.89
C ILE A 190 -0.58 17.15 -9.84
N ASN A 191 -1.63 17.44 -10.60
CA ASN A 191 -1.63 18.43 -11.67
C ASN A 191 -2.98 19.16 -11.83
N LYS A 192 -3.20 19.84 -12.95
CA LYS A 192 -4.44 20.58 -13.23
C LYS A 192 -5.68 19.68 -13.37
N GLN A 193 -5.52 18.39 -13.66
CA GLN A 193 -6.66 17.47 -13.73
C GLN A 193 -7.27 17.29 -12.34
N ASP A 194 -6.45 17.15 -11.30
CA ASP A 194 -6.91 17.03 -9.91
C ASP A 194 -7.69 18.25 -9.46
N PHE A 195 -7.23 19.46 -9.84
CA PHE A 195 -8.03 20.68 -9.62
C PHE A 195 -9.41 20.61 -10.26
N ARG A 196 -9.52 20.03 -11.46
CA ARG A 196 -10.83 19.90 -12.13
C ARG A 196 -11.72 18.88 -11.41
N VAL A 197 -11.13 17.80 -10.91
CA VAL A 197 -11.86 16.82 -10.10
C VAL A 197 -12.42 17.49 -8.85
N VAL A 198 -11.60 18.19 -8.08
CA VAL A 198 -12.06 18.92 -6.88
C VAL A 198 -13.09 19.99 -7.26
N ALA A 199 -12.86 20.79 -8.31
CA ALA A 199 -13.79 21.82 -8.77
C ALA A 199 -15.17 21.27 -9.11
N SER A 200 -15.23 20.15 -9.81
CA SER A 200 -16.49 19.53 -10.23
C SER A 200 -17.24 18.83 -9.09
N ASN A 201 -16.57 18.62 -7.96
CA ASN A 201 -17.14 17.98 -6.78
C ASN A 201 -17.34 18.94 -5.59
N LEU A 202 -17.11 20.26 -5.78
CA LEU A 202 -17.31 21.24 -4.71
C LEU A 202 -18.68 21.13 -4.06
N LEU A 203 -18.70 21.22 -2.73
CA LEU A 203 -19.86 21.10 -1.85
C LEU A 203 -20.48 19.69 -1.79
N LYS A 204 -19.89 18.70 -2.44
CA LYS A 204 -20.30 17.32 -2.20
C LYS A 204 -19.90 16.89 -0.81
N VAL A 205 -20.78 16.10 -0.21
CA VAL A 205 -20.59 15.45 1.09
C VAL A 205 -20.56 13.94 0.85
N GLY A 206 -19.62 13.23 1.47
CA GLY A 206 -19.53 11.80 1.35
C GLY A 206 -18.10 11.27 1.15
N TYR A 207 -18.02 10.04 0.71
CA TYR A 207 -16.75 9.37 0.42
C TYR A 207 -16.28 9.67 -1.01
N GLU A 208 -15.68 10.85 -1.18
CA GLU A 208 -15.27 11.37 -2.49
C GLU A 208 -13.74 11.39 -2.63
N ASN A 209 -13.21 11.03 -3.80
CA ASN A 209 -11.76 11.13 -4.06
C ASN A 209 -11.27 12.60 -4.01
N ALA A 210 -12.16 13.54 -4.25
CA ALA A 210 -11.89 14.96 -4.20
C ALA A 210 -11.81 15.53 -2.77
N ASP A 211 -12.23 14.78 -1.77
CA ASP A 211 -12.10 15.11 -0.34
C ASP A 211 -10.69 14.71 0.11
N LEU A 212 -9.75 15.63 -0.01
CA LEU A 212 -8.33 15.39 0.15
C LEU A 212 -7.86 15.48 1.60
N ASP A 213 -8.53 16.25 2.44
CA ASP A 213 -8.30 16.31 3.89
C ASP A 213 -9.14 15.29 4.66
N MET A 214 -10.02 14.55 3.95
CA MET A 214 -10.83 13.45 4.46
C MET A 214 -11.77 13.85 5.59
N ASN A 215 -12.31 15.10 5.51
CA ASN A 215 -13.28 15.64 6.46
C ASN A 215 -14.74 15.36 6.08
N GLY A 216 -14.98 14.66 4.97
CA GLY A 216 -16.29 14.28 4.45
C GLY A 216 -16.95 15.36 3.57
N VAL A 217 -16.28 16.48 3.28
CA VAL A 217 -16.83 17.60 2.50
C VAL A 217 -15.81 18.17 1.53
N VAL A 218 -16.10 18.12 0.24
CA VAL A 218 -15.22 18.76 -0.77
C VAL A 218 -15.36 20.27 -0.73
N ASN A 219 -14.27 20.96 -0.37
CA ASN A 219 -14.29 22.41 -0.13
C ASN A 219 -12.96 23.10 -0.50
N ILE A 220 -12.76 24.36 -0.08
CA ILE A 220 -11.56 25.14 -0.39
C ILE A 220 -10.27 24.59 0.25
N LEU A 221 -10.37 23.78 1.30
CA LEU A 221 -9.20 23.19 1.95
C LEU A 221 -8.55 22.15 1.04
N ASP A 222 -9.35 21.37 0.30
CA ASP A 222 -8.87 20.41 -0.69
C ASP A 222 -8.09 21.10 -1.82
N TYR A 223 -8.56 22.26 -2.28
CA TYR A 223 -7.79 23.07 -3.22
C TYR A 223 -6.43 23.50 -2.69
N LYS A 224 -6.34 23.85 -1.41
CA LYS A 224 -5.06 24.25 -0.80
C LYS A 224 -4.07 23.09 -0.78
N ILE A 225 -4.56 21.87 -0.55
CA ILE A 225 -3.72 20.66 -0.58
C ILE A 225 -3.11 20.45 -1.97
N ILE A 226 -3.93 20.47 -3.02
CA ILE A 226 -3.42 20.34 -4.40
C ILE A 226 -2.40 21.43 -4.71
N ASN A 227 -2.70 22.68 -4.37
CA ASN A 227 -1.81 23.80 -4.65
C ASN A 227 -0.45 23.64 -3.94
N GLY A 228 -0.44 23.11 -2.71
CA GLY A 228 0.78 22.81 -1.95
C GLY A 228 1.61 21.67 -2.53
N ASN A 229 0.96 20.75 -3.26
CA ASN A 229 1.57 19.53 -3.79
C ASN A 229 1.69 19.50 -5.33
N LEU A 230 1.39 20.62 -5.99
CA LEU A 230 1.40 20.72 -7.45
C LEU A 230 2.73 20.25 -8.04
N SER A 231 2.66 19.50 -9.13
CA SER A 231 3.79 18.89 -9.85
C SER A 231 4.50 17.74 -9.10
N LYS A 232 3.98 17.30 -7.96
CA LYS A 232 4.42 16.06 -7.33
C LYS A 232 3.90 14.88 -8.15
N ARG A 233 4.69 13.81 -8.18
CA ARG A 233 4.31 12.56 -8.84
C ARG A 233 4.86 11.37 -8.07
N THR A 234 4.21 10.24 -8.25
CA THR A 234 4.71 8.99 -7.68
C THR A 234 5.96 8.50 -8.42
N ALA A 235 6.87 7.89 -7.67
CA ALA A 235 7.95 7.07 -8.22
C ALA A 235 7.49 5.60 -8.48
N VAL A 236 6.31 5.23 -8.00
CA VAL A 236 5.71 3.89 -8.15
C VAL A 236 4.97 3.84 -9.50
N ARG A 237 5.43 2.99 -10.43
CA ARG A 237 4.90 2.86 -11.79
C ARG A 237 4.10 1.58 -11.98
#